data_437ec70722500b1de56aef705ab74f87
#
_entry.id   437ec70722500b1de56aef705ab74f87
#
_cell.length_a   1.000
_cell.length_b   1.000
_cell.length_c   1.000
_cell.angle_alpha   90.00
_cell.angle_beta   90.00
_cell.angle_gamma   90.00
#
_symmetry.space_group_name_H-M   'P 1'
#
loop_
_entity.id
_entity.type
_entity.pdbx_description
1 polymer ?
#
loop_
_entity_poly.entity_id
_entity_poly.type
_entity_poly.pdbx_seq_one_letter_code
_entity_poly.pdbx_strand_id
1 'polypeptide(L)'
;MTASQPAVQQQPPAAAPGLDRGVIVIGLVVICGQIMAILDTTIVNVALDTLSRDLHASLAATQWVITGYLLALGMVIPLSGWASNRFGTKKVWITALVLFTVGSALSGLAWSIGSLIAFRIVQGLGGGMMMPLAQTIMTRAAGPERLGRVMAILGVPMLLGPVFGPVLGGLLVQNVSWHWIFYVNVPIGVIAVALAFWKLPEGKEAAHGGLFDLPGLALLGGSLVMLLYGLSQASAKGAFTGGSVLPWLIGGGACLLIFTGYSLVRRDAAVVNVRLFGDPTFASSCLLMFVIAIALFGGMLLLPLYYQVVRGQGALNAGLLMAPQGLGAMVSMPIAGRITDKAGPGRVIPVGITLALLGTLPFTMVGASTSYAWLTGSLFVRGLGVGATMMPVFAAAYRRLPRERVPQAATTLSALVQVGGSFGTAVLVLVLSRRIADNFAAHGLAARGSGTGQLSAVPRAQLAHVAPLLAGGFGYAFWLALALTAVALLPALYLLRQQNRGPAAGPSSPAAEAANPAAAL
;
A
#
# COMPACT_ATOMS: atom_id res chain seq x y z
N MET A 1 45.22 -41.32 -27.28
CA MET A 1 45.42 -39.87 -27.06
C MET A 1 44.05 -39.24 -26.88
N THR A 2 43.61 -39.15 -25.64
CA THR A 2 42.32 -38.52 -25.27
C THR A 2 42.55 -37.04 -25.03
N ALA A 3 42.05 -36.19 -25.93
CA ALA A 3 42.10 -34.75 -25.77
C ALA A 3 41.12 -34.31 -24.69
N SER A 4 41.68 -33.81 -23.57
CA SER A 4 40.92 -33.18 -22.51
C SER A 4 40.31 -31.86 -22.99
N GLN A 5 38.96 -31.75 -23.01
CA GLN A 5 38.27 -30.49 -23.21
C GLN A 5 38.65 -29.51 -22.08
N PRO A 6 38.97 -28.24 -22.40
CA PRO A 6 39.23 -27.24 -21.36
C PRO A 6 37.92 -26.96 -20.58
N ALA A 7 38.05 -26.98 -19.26
CA ALA A 7 36.95 -26.60 -18.35
C ALA A 7 36.49 -25.15 -18.67
N VAL A 8 35.24 -24.99 -19.02
CA VAL A 8 34.59 -23.68 -19.16
C VAL A 8 34.64 -23.01 -17.79
N GLN A 9 35.55 -22.07 -17.60
CA GLN A 9 35.57 -21.20 -16.44
C GLN A 9 34.25 -20.42 -16.41
N GLN A 10 33.37 -20.78 -15.48
CA GLN A 10 32.21 -19.95 -15.14
C GLN A 10 32.73 -18.62 -14.62
N GLN A 11 32.69 -17.58 -15.44
CA GLN A 11 32.93 -16.22 -14.99
C GLN A 11 32.00 -15.91 -13.83
N PRO A 12 32.50 -15.33 -12.71
CA PRO A 12 31.64 -14.89 -11.64
C PRO A 12 30.59 -13.93 -12.21
N PRO A 13 29.32 -14.00 -11.77
CA PRO A 13 28.26 -13.13 -12.27
C PRO A 13 28.70 -11.68 -12.12
N ALA A 14 28.79 -10.98 -13.24
CA ALA A 14 29.16 -9.58 -13.29
C ALA A 14 28.26 -8.79 -12.32
N ALA A 15 28.85 -7.96 -11.48
CA ALA A 15 28.11 -7.12 -10.54
C ALA A 15 27.04 -6.34 -11.31
N ALA A 16 25.78 -6.48 -10.90
CA ALA A 16 24.66 -5.83 -11.58
C ALA A 16 24.98 -4.33 -11.75
N PRO A 17 24.97 -3.79 -12.98
CA PRO A 17 25.37 -2.42 -13.25
C PRO A 17 24.54 -1.44 -12.41
N GLY A 18 25.14 -0.31 -12.01
CA GLY A 18 24.44 0.74 -11.24
C GLY A 18 23.16 1.21 -11.94
N LEU A 19 22.29 1.91 -11.22
CA LEU A 19 21.13 2.54 -11.85
C LEU A 19 21.62 3.63 -12.83
N ASP A 20 21.17 3.55 -14.07
CA ASP A 20 21.49 4.55 -15.07
C ASP A 20 20.87 5.89 -14.69
N ARG A 21 21.52 7.00 -15.05
CA ARG A 21 21.01 8.36 -14.80
C ARG A 21 19.56 8.52 -15.31
N GLY A 22 19.22 7.92 -16.44
CA GLY A 22 17.86 7.92 -16.98
C GLY A 22 16.84 7.29 -16.05
N VAL A 23 17.13 6.13 -15.46
CA VAL A 23 16.24 5.44 -14.51
C VAL A 23 16.06 6.26 -13.22
N ILE A 24 17.13 6.91 -12.74
CA ILE A 24 17.05 7.78 -11.56
C ILE A 24 16.15 8.99 -11.85
N VAL A 25 16.30 9.64 -13.00
CA VAL A 25 15.45 10.77 -13.40
C VAL A 25 13.98 10.35 -13.51
N ILE A 26 13.69 9.23 -14.15
CA ILE A 26 12.34 8.67 -14.21
C ILE A 26 11.81 8.42 -12.80
N GLY A 27 12.62 7.85 -11.91
CA GLY A 27 12.27 7.61 -10.52
C GLY A 27 11.89 8.89 -9.77
N LEU A 28 12.67 9.95 -9.91
CA LEU A 28 12.39 11.25 -9.29
C LEU A 28 11.07 11.86 -9.78
N VAL A 29 10.79 11.77 -11.09
CA VAL A 29 9.52 12.23 -11.66
C VAL A 29 8.33 11.47 -11.08
N VAL A 30 8.47 10.16 -10.97
CA VAL A 30 7.42 9.30 -10.42
C VAL A 30 7.22 9.53 -8.93
N ILE A 31 8.31 9.68 -8.16
CA ILE A 31 8.26 10.00 -6.72
C ILE A 31 7.53 11.31 -6.48
N CYS A 32 7.76 12.34 -7.30
CA CYS A 32 7.11 13.64 -7.16
C CYS A 32 5.57 13.52 -7.17
N GLY A 33 5.03 12.70 -8.08
CA GLY A 33 3.59 12.40 -8.10
C GLY A 33 3.13 11.54 -6.91
N GLN A 34 3.92 10.52 -6.56
CA GLN A 34 3.59 9.61 -5.45
C GLN A 34 3.52 10.32 -4.10
N ILE A 35 4.46 11.24 -3.82
CA ILE A 35 4.48 12.02 -2.57
C ILE A 35 3.18 12.80 -2.41
N MET A 36 2.69 13.46 -3.47
CA MET A 36 1.41 14.19 -3.41
C MET A 36 0.26 13.29 -2.99
N ALA A 37 0.09 12.14 -3.66
CA ALA A 37 -1.02 11.24 -3.39
C ALA A 37 -0.96 10.66 -1.96
N ILE A 38 0.23 10.38 -1.45
CA ILE A 38 0.41 9.80 -0.11
C ILE A 38 0.26 10.84 1.00
N LEU A 39 0.81 12.04 0.83
CA LEU A 39 0.62 13.15 1.76
C LEU A 39 -0.85 13.53 1.86
N ASP A 40 -1.54 13.61 0.73
CA ASP A 40 -2.95 13.96 0.66
C ASP A 40 -3.85 13.01 1.46
N THR A 41 -3.56 11.71 1.47
CA THR A 41 -4.34 10.73 2.27
C THR A 41 -4.21 10.94 3.78
N THR A 42 -3.15 11.57 4.25
CA THR A 42 -2.83 11.71 5.67
C THR A 42 -3.05 13.13 6.19
N ILE A 43 -2.80 14.15 5.36
CA ILE A 43 -2.91 15.55 5.73
C ILE A 43 -4.35 15.97 6.04
N VAL A 44 -5.34 15.44 5.30
CA VAL A 44 -6.75 15.78 5.44
C VAL A 44 -7.33 15.30 6.78
N ASN A 45 -6.79 14.21 7.36
CA ASN A 45 -7.25 13.71 8.66
C ASN A 45 -7.13 14.75 9.78
N VAL A 46 -6.12 15.63 9.72
CA VAL A 46 -5.88 16.67 10.73
C VAL A 46 -6.88 17.82 10.59
N ALA A 47 -7.42 18.04 9.39
CA ALA A 47 -8.31 19.14 9.09
C ALA A 47 -9.80 18.84 9.34
N LEU A 48 -10.19 17.60 9.65
CA LEU A 48 -11.61 17.19 9.73
C LEU A 48 -12.46 18.06 10.67
N ASP A 49 -11.94 18.38 11.85
CA ASP A 49 -12.64 19.21 12.83
C ASP A 49 -12.81 20.66 12.33
N THR A 50 -11.77 21.23 11.73
CA THR A 50 -11.83 22.57 11.12
C THR A 50 -12.79 22.59 9.94
N LEU A 51 -12.75 21.60 9.05
CA LEU A 51 -13.67 21.45 7.92
C LEU A 51 -15.12 21.35 8.38
N SER A 52 -15.39 20.59 9.46
CA SER A 52 -16.74 20.46 10.03
C SER A 52 -17.28 21.82 10.51
N ARG A 53 -16.43 22.62 11.16
CA ARG A 53 -16.81 23.95 11.67
C ARG A 53 -16.98 24.97 10.53
N ASP A 54 -16.00 25.11 9.67
CA ASP A 54 -15.95 26.15 8.64
C ASP A 54 -17.02 25.94 7.55
N LEU A 55 -17.30 24.67 7.21
CA LEU A 55 -18.34 24.33 6.21
C LEU A 55 -19.70 24.02 6.84
N HIS A 56 -19.87 24.29 8.15
CA HIS A 56 -21.11 24.04 8.90
C HIS A 56 -21.71 22.66 8.68
N ALA A 57 -20.85 21.63 8.60
CA ALA A 57 -21.23 20.27 8.28
C ALA A 57 -21.17 19.34 9.50
N SER A 58 -22.02 18.31 9.54
CA SER A 58 -21.90 17.27 10.56
C SER A 58 -20.58 16.50 10.40
N LEU A 59 -20.04 15.96 11.50
CA LEU A 59 -18.83 15.15 11.46
C LEU A 59 -18.98 13.93 10.52
N ALA A 60 -20.19 13.35 10.46
CA ALA A 60 -20.50 12.25 9.56
C ALA A 60 -20.41 12.67 8.07
N ALA A 61 -20.88 13.87 7.73
CA ALA A 61 -20.76 14.41 6.38
C ALA A 61 -19.28 14.72 6.05
N THR A 62 -18.53 15.26 7.00
CA THR A 62 -17.12 15.59 6.82
C THR A 62 -16.26 14.33 6.61
N GLN A 63 -16.60 13.20 7.24
CA GLN A 63 -15.92 11.92 6.98
C GLN A 63 -15.99 11.47 5.53
N TRP A 64 -17.05 11.88 4.78
CA TRP A 64 -17.15 11.56 3.36
C TRP A 64 -16.07 12.22 2.50
N VAL A 65 -15.43 13.28 2.97
CA VAL A 65 -14.27 13.91 2.31
C VAL A 65 -13.13 12.89 2.15
N ILE A 66 -12.91 12.04 3.16
CA ILE A 66 -11.92 10.96 3.12
C ILE A 66 -12.48 9.73 2.43
N THR A 67 -13.70 9.30 2.83
CA THR A 67 -14.31 8.07 2.32
C THR A 67 -14.55 8.16 0.82
N GLY A 68 -15.11 9.28 0.31
CA GLY A 68 -15.34 9.49 -1.12
C GLY A 68 -14.05 9.43 -1.95
N TYR A 69 -12.98 10.03 -1.44
CA TYR A 69 -11.65 9.94 -2.05
C TYR A 69 -11.14 8.49 -2.11
N LEU A 70 -11.19 7.75 -1.00
CA LEU A 70 -10.70 6.37 -0.93
C LEU A 70 -11.51 5.41 -1.82
N LEU A 71 -12.83 5.61 -1.92
CA LEU A 71 -13.70 4.82 -2.80
C LEU A 71 -13.40 5.10 -4.27
N ALA A 72 -13.24 6.37 -4.65
CA ALA A 72 -12.85 6.75 -6.01
C ALA A 72 -11.46 6.20 -6.37
N LEU A 73 -10.52 6.27 -5.44
CA LEU A 73 -9.19 5.68 -5.56
C LEU A 73 -9.29 4.17 -5.81
N GLY A 74 -10.06 3.44 -5.01
CA GLY A 74 -10.26 2.00 -5.18
C GLY A 74 -10.91 1.63 -6.50
N MET A 75 -11.94 2.39 -6.91
CA MET A 75 -12.70 2.16 -8.14
C MET A 75 -11.83 2.28 -9.40
N VAL A 76 -10.90 3.22 -9.42
CA VAL A 76 -10.10 3.50 -10.63
C VAL A 76 -8.86 2.61 -10.77
N ILE A 77 -8.40 1.97 -9.70
CA ILE A 77 -7.22 1.09 -9.73
C ILE A 77 -7.29 0.09 -10.90
N PRO A 78 -8.39 -0.68 -11.11
CA PRO A 78 -8.46 -1.64 -12.20
C PRO A 78 -8.31 -1.03 -13.59
N LEU A 79 -8.77 0.22 -13.77
CA LEU A 79 -8.69 0.94 -15.05
C LEU A 79 -7.24 1.24 -15.45
N SER A 80 -6.34 1.45 -14.49
CA SER A 80 -4.96 1.89 -14.73
C SER A 80 -4.16 0.93 -15.63
N GLY A 81 -4.35 -0.38 -15.45
CA GLY A 81 -3.68 -1.42 -16.24
C GLY A 81 -4.12 -1.42 -17.70
N TRP A 82 -5.44 -1.41 -17.94
CA TRP A 82 -6.01 -1.35 -19.29
C TRP A 82 -5.65 -0.03 -19.97
N ALA A 83 -5.85 1.11 -19.31
CA ALA A 83 -5.55 2.42 -19.86
C ALA A 83 -4.06 2.55 -20.24
N SER A 84 -3.16 2.02 -19.41
CA SER A 84 -1.72 2.00 -19.67
C SER A 84 -1.36 1.21 -20.94
N ASN A 85 -2.03 0.08 -21.18
CA ASN A 85 -1.82 -0.73 -22.37
C ASN A 85 -2.48 -0.12 -23.64
N ARG A 86 -3.59 0.61 -23.48
CA ARG A 86 -4.34 1.20 -24.61
C ARG A 86 -3.81 2.56 -25.05
N PHE A 87 -3.55 3.45 -24.09
CA PHE A 87 -3.21 4.85 -24.38
C PHE A 87 -1.75 5.18 -24.10
N GLY A 88 -1.06 4.22 -23.46
CA GLY A 88 0.30 4.40 -23.07
C GLY A 88 0.54 4.91 -21.66
N THR A 89 1.55 4.34 -21.03
CA THR A 89 1.82 4.60 -19.62
C THR A 89 2.14 6.07 -19.33
N LYS A 90 2.87 6.77 -20.25
CA LYS A 90 3.18 8.21 -20.10
C LYS A 90 1.92 9.06 -20.12
N LYS A 91 1.04 8.87 -21.13
CA LYS A 91 -0.19 9.66 -21.27
C LYS A 91 -1.11 9.45 -20.08
N VAL A 92 -1.30 8.19 -19.66
CA VAL A 92 -2.16 7.86 -18.51
C VAL A 92 -1.58 8.41 -17.21
N TRP A 93 -0.25 8.38 -17.03
CA TRP A 93 0.42 9.00 -15.89
C TRP A 93 0.18 10.51 -15.83
N ILE A 94 0.38 11.22 -16.95
CA ILE A 94 0.13 12.67 -17.03
C ILE A 94 -1.35 12.98 -16.75
N THR A 95 -2.29 12.21 -17.32
CA THR A 95 -3.72 12.36 -17.05
C THR A 95 -4.04 12.17 -15.56
N ALA A 96 -3.45 11.16 -14.92
CA ALA A 96 -3.62 10.92 -13.49
C ALA A 96 -3.10 12.09 -12.64
N LEU A 97 -1.91 12.62 -12.97
CA LEU A 97 -1.34 13.81 -12.32
C LEU A 97 -2.23 15.05 -12.50
N VAL A 98 -2.72 15.30 -13.71
CA VAL A 98 -3.60 16.44 -14.01
C VAL A 98 -4.92 16.32 -13.26
N LEU A 99 -5.58 15.15 -13.30
CA LEU A 99 -6.81 14.91 -12.54
C LEU A 99 -6.61 15.12 -11.04
N PHE A 100 -5.52 14.62 -10.49
CA PHE A 100 -5.20 14.80 -9.07
C PHE A 100 -4.95 16.27 -8.75
N THR A 101 -4.14 16.97 -9.53
CA THR A 101 -3.78 18.38 -9.31
C THR A 101 -4.99 19.29 -9.45
N VAL A 102 -5.81 19.10 -10.48
CA VAL A 102 -7.04 19.85 -10.69
C VAL A 102 -8.05 19.56 -9.58
N GLY A 103 -8.25 18.27 -9.24
CA GLY A 103 -9.12 17.87 -8.12
C GLY A 103 -8.67 18.48 -6.79
N SER A 104 -7.35 18.58 -6.55
CA SER A 104 -6.78 19.22 -5.37
C SER A 104 -7.03 20.74 -5.38
N ALA A 105 -6.78 21.41 -6.50
CA ALA A 105 -7.05 22.84 -6.65
C ALA A 105 -8.54 23.16 -6.40
N LEU A 106 -9.44 22.39 -7.00
CA LEU A 106 -10.88 22.53 -6.80
C LEU A 106 -11.29 22.23 -5.34
N SER A 107 -10.66 21.25 -4.68
CA SER A 107 -10.89 20.96 -3.26
C SER A 107 -10.52 22.15 -2.37
N GLY A 108 -9.43 22.85 -2.71
CA GLY A 108 -9.06 24.10 -2.04
C GLY A 108 -9.98 25.28 -2.34
N LEU A 109 -10.81 25.23 -3.39
CA LEU A 109 -11.81 26.23 -3.75
C LEU A 109 -13.23 25.85 -3.28
N ALA A 110 -13.40 24.76 -2.53
CA ALA A 110 -14.70 24.26 -2.15
C ALA A 110 -15.47 25.24 -1.26
N TRP A 111 -16.73 25.51 -1.60
CA TRP A 111 -17.63 26.42 -0.89
C TRP A 111 -18.65 25.72 0.01
N SER A 112 -18.70 24.40 -0.06
CA SER A 112 -19.60 23.56 0.75
C SER A 112 -19.01 22.18 0.94
N ILE A 113 -19.51 21.44 1.92
CA ILE A 113 -19.07 20.04 2.14
C ILE A 113 -19.37 19.15 0.93
N GLY A 114 -20.51 19.39 0.24
CA GLY A 114 -20.88 18.64 -0.96
C GLY A 114 -19.93 18.88 -2.13
N SER A 115 -19.56 20.16 -2.39
CA SER A 115 -18.58 20.49 -3.43
C SER A 115 -17.21 19.91 -3.09
N LEU A 116 -16.77 19.95 -1.83
CA LEU A 116 -15.53 19.36 -1.37
C LEU A 116 -15.49 17.85 -1.63
N ILE A 117 -16.57 17.12 -1.26
CA ILE A 117 -16.67 15.69 -1.50
C ILE A 117 -16.59 15.38 -3.00
N ALA A 118 -17.32 16.12 -3.84
CA ALA A 118 -17.30 15.93 -5.29
C ALA A 118 -15.88 16.13 -5.87
N PHE A 119 -15.18 17.16 -5.46
CA PHE A 119 -13.81 17.43 -5.92
C PHE A 119 -12.81 16.41 -5.39
N ARG A 120 -13.00 15.89 -4.17
CA ARG A 120 -12.23 14.79 -3.61
C ARG A 120 -12.41 13.49 -4.40
N ILE A 121 -13.60 13.21 -4.90
CA ILE A 121 -13.85 12.07 -5.79
C ILE A 121 -13.02 12.22 -7.07
N VAL A 122 -13.04 13.40 -7.71
CA VAL A 122 -12.22 13.68 -8.91
C VAL A 122 -10.73 13.49 -8.61
N GLN A 123 -10.26 14.02 -7.48
CA GLN A 123 -8.88 13.88 -7.03
C GLN A 123 -8.51 12.40 -6.79
N GLY A 124 -9.42 11.62 -6.19
CA GLY A 124 -9.25 10.19 -5.94
C GLY A 124 -9.13 9.37 -7.22
N LEU A 125 -9.85 9.73 -8.29
CA LEU A 125 -9.70 9.09 -9.61
C LEU A 125 -8.29 9.29 -10.17
N GLY A 126 -7.68 10.46 -9.97
CA GLY A 126 -6.27 10.68 -10.32
C GLY A 126 -5.32 9.86 -9.43
N GLY A 127 -5.48 10.01 -8.10
CA GLY A 127 -4.62 9.39 -7.09
C GLY A 127 -4.53 7.87 -7.17
N GLY A 128 -5.68 7.20 -7.43
CA GLY A 128 -5.75 5.74 -7.49
C GLY A 128 -5.00 5.09 -8.64
N MET A 129 -4.78 5.83 -9.72
CA MET A 129 -3.97 5.34 -10.84
C MET A 129 -2.46 5.49 -10.59
N MET A 130 -2.02 6.38 -9.69
CA MET A 130 -0.61 6.74 -9.55
C MET A 130 0.26 5.57 -9.10
N MET A 131 -0.16 4.79 -8.10
CA MET A 131 0.68 3.71 -7.58
C MET A 131 0.91 2.58 -8.59
N PRO A 132 -0.11 1.99 -9.24
CA PRO A 132 0.12 0.94 -10.23
C PRO A 132 0.86 1.44 -11.47
N LEU A 133 0.63 2.69 -11.88
CA LEU A 133 1.37 3.30 -13.00
C LEU A 133 2.83 3.53 -12.65
N ALA A 134 3.12 4.03 -11.44
CA ALA A 134 4.48 4.21 -10.93
C ALA A 134 5.28 2.89 -10.97
N GLN A 135 4.68 1.82 -10.47
CA GLN A 135 5.27 0.48 -10.49
C GLN A 135 5.50 0.00 -11.94
N THR A 136 4.54 0.23 -12.82
CA THR A 136 4.64 -0.12 -14.24
C THR A 136 5.76 0.66 -14.94
N ILE A 137 5.82 1.99 -14.76
CA ILE A 137 6.85 2.86 -15.35
C ILE A 137 8.23 2.41 -14.90
N MET A 138 8.41 2.21 -13.59
CA MET A 138 9.69 1.89 -13.01
C MET A 138 10.15 0.47 -13.38
N THR A 139 9.23 -0.50 -13.41
CA THR A 139 9.54 -1.88 -13.83
C THR A 139 9.97 -1.92 -15.29
N ARG A 140 9.29 -1.17 -16.17
CA ARG A 140 9.65 -1.09 -17.60
C ARG A 140 10.98 -0.39 -17.83
N ALA A 141 11.28 0.66 -17.05
CA ALA A 141 12.53 1.43 -17.16
C ALA A 141 13.77 0.66 -16.65
N ALA A 142 13.61 -0.11 -15.57
CA ALA A 142 14.74 -0.76 -14.91
C ALA A 142 15.13 -2.12 -15.51
N GLY A 143 14.17 -2.83 -16.07
CA GLY A 143 14.32 -4.23 -16.45
C GLY A 143 14.36 -5.19 -15.25
N PRO A 144 14.37 -6.51 -15.50
CA PRO A 144 14.20 -7.52 -14.45
C PRO A 144 15.37 -7.60 -13.45
N GLU A 145 16.58 -7.19 -13.85
CA GLU A 145 17.79 -7.29 -13.03
C GLU A 145 17.91 -6.24 -11.93
N ARG A 146 17.16 -5.12 -12.04
CA ARG A 146 17.24 -3.95 -11.15
C ARG A 146 15.94 -3.68 -10.41
N LEU A 147 14.98 -4.62 -10.43
CA LEU A 147 13.65 -4.45 -9.85
C LEU A 147 13.69 -4.13 -8.35
N GLY A 148 14.60 -4.77 -7.59
CA GLY A 148 14.71 -4.53 -6.15
C GLY A 148 15.07 -3.09 -5.82
N ARG A 149 16.08 -2.53 -6.49
CA ARG A 149 16.50 -1.14 -6.26
C ARG A 149 15.43 -0.12 -6.70
N VAL A 150 14.78 -0.38 -7.80
CA VAL A 150 13.75 0.51 -8.34
C VAL A 150 12.50 0.49 -7.48
N MET A 151 12.07 -0.68 -7.01
CA MET A 151 10.95 -0.77 -6.07
C MET A 151 11.30 -0.09 -4.73
N ALA A 152 12.56 -0.19 -4.26
CA ALA A 152 13.01 0.51 -3.06
C ALA A 152 12.86 2.05 -3.19
N ILE A 153 13.13 2.63 -4.35
CA ILE A 153 12.93 4.05 -4.63
C ILE A 153 11.45 4.44 -4.48
N LEU A 154 10.52 3.62 -5.00
CA LEU A 154 9.08 3.85 -4.89
C LEU A 154 8.53 3.73 -3.46
N GLY A 155 9.24 3.00 -2.60
CA GLY A 155 8.83 2.80 -1.22
C GLY A 155 9.06 4.00 -0.31
N VAL A 156 10.01 4.87 -0.63
CA VAL A 156 10.36 6.02 0.21
C VAL A 156 9.15 6.94 0.49
N PRO A 157 8.39 7.39 -0.52
CA PRO A 157 7.21 8.23 -0.28
C PRO A 157 6.17 7.60 0.65
N MET A 158 5.95 6.29 0.50
CA MET A 158 4.92 5.56 1.24
C MET A 158 5.15 5.59 2.75
N LEU A 159 6.41 5.67 3.18
CA LEU A 159 6.76 5.70 4.59
C LEU A 159 6.86 7.11 5.16
N LEU A 160 7.16 8.10 4.31
CA LEU A 160 7.24 9.49 4.72
C LEU A 160 5.86 10.12 4.91
N GLY A 161 4.85 9.71 4.14
CA GLY A 161 3.50 10.27 4.19
C GLY A 161 2.88 10.31 5.59
N PRO A 162 2.82 9.18 6.31
CA PRO A 162 2.24 9.13 7.66
C PRO A 162 2.95 10.00 8.70
N VAL A 163 4.22 10.32 8.49
CA VAL A 163 5.00 11.19 9.39
C VAL A 163 4.80 12.66 9.00
N PHE A 164 5.02 12.98 7.73
CA PHE A 164 4.97 14.37 7.27
C PHE A 164 3.55 14.90 7.09
N GLY A 165 2.56 14.04 6.79
CA GLY A 165 1.19 14.45 6.59
C GLY A 165 0.58 15.17 7.80
N PRO A 166 0.55 14.56 8.99
CA PRO A 166 0.04 15.23 10.19
C PRO A 166 0.82 16.48 10.58
N VAL A 167 2.15 16.48 10.40
CA VAL A 167 3.00 17.65 10.70
C VAL A 167 2.66 18.81 9.77
N LEU A 168 2.70 18.59 8.46
CA LEU A 168 2.37 19.63 7.46
C LEU A 168 0.90 20.05 7.58
N GLY A 169 -0.02 19.11 7.75
CA GLY A 169 -1.44 19.38 7.93
C GLY A 169 -1.71 20.25 9.14
N GLY A 170 -1.11 19.91 10.29
CA GLY A 170 -1.22 20.70 11.51
C GLY A 170 -0.69 22.12 11.35
N LEU A 171 0.50 22.27 10.75
CA LEU A 171 1.10 23.59 10.49
C LEU A 171 0.24 24.45 9.56
N LEU A 172 -0.26 23.87 8.47
CA LEU A 172 -1.07 24.59 7.48
C LEU A 172 -2.42 25.01 8.05
N VAL A 173 -3.12 24.10 8.75
CA VAL A 173 -4.45 24.36 9.33
C VAL A 173 -4.37 25.39 10.46
N GLN A 174 -3.34 25.32 11.31
CA GLN A 174 -3.21 26.20 12.47
C GLN A 174 -2.71 27.59 12.11
N ASN A 175 -1.77 27.71 11.16
CA ASN A 175 -1.07 28.98 10.90
C ASN A 175 -1.55 29.71 9.64
N VAL A 176 -2.24 29.02 8.72
CA VAL A 176 -2.69 29.63 7.45
C VAL A 176 -4.18 29.41 7.25
N SER A 177 -4.59 28.25 6.69
CA SER A 177 -6.00 27.88 6.47
C SER A 177 -6.05 26.42 5.99
N TRP A 178 -7.18 25.75 6.23
CA TRP A 178 -7.42 24.38 5.74
C TRP A 178 -7.35 24.26 4.21
N HIS A 179 -7.64 25.31 3.44
CA HIS A 179 -7.53 25.32 1.97
C HIS A 179 -6.12 24.95 1.50
N TRP A 180 -5.09 25.34 2.26
CA TRP A 180 -3.70 25.10 1.91
C TRP A 180 -3.27 23.64 1.99
N ILE A 181 -4.01 22.77 2.71
CA ILE A 181 -3.73 21.33 2.67
C ILE A 181 -3.95 20.75 1.26
N PHE A 182 -4.79 21.39 0.47
CA PHE A 182 -5.03 21.04 -0.94
C PHE A 182 -4.11 21.82 -1.88
N TYR A 183 -3.95 23.12 -1.66
CA TYR A 183 -3.12 23.97 -2.54
C TYR A 183 -1.65 23.57 -2.52
N VAL A 184 -1.10 22.99 -1.48
CA VAL A 184 0.28 22.49 -1.42
C VAL A 184 0.57 21.46 -2.52
N ASN A 185 -0.42 20.71 -2.97
CA ASN A 185 -0.28 19.74 -4.06
C ASN A 185 -0.20 20.42 -5.44
N VAL A 186 -0.72 21.62 -5.61
CA VAL A 186 -0.82 22.27 -6.93
C VAL A 186 0.56 22.58 -7.52
N PRO A 187 1.48 23.31 -6.83
CA PRO A 187 2.80 23.57 -7.37
C PRO A 187 3.59 22.27 -7.63
N ILE A 188 3.49 21.28 -6.72
CA ILE A 188 4.17 20.00 -6.87
C ILE A 188 3.61 19.27 -8.10
N GLY A 189 2.28 19.29 -8.28
CA GLY A 189 1.59 18.67 -9.41
C GLY A 189 1.96 19.29 -10.75
N VAL A 190 2.01 20.62 -10.83
CA VAL A 190 2.45 21.32 -12.05
C VAL A 190 3.89 20.93 -12.41
N ILE A 191 4.80 20.91 -11.42
CA ILE A 191 6.19 20.46 -11.62
C ILE A 191 6.21 18.99 -12.07
N ALA A 192 5.45 18.11 -11.41
CA ALA A 192 5.40 16.68 -11.75
C ALA A 192 4.87 16.45 -13.17
N VAL A 193 3.83 17.20 -13.60
CA VAL A 193 3.29 17.14 -14.97
C VAL A 193 4.33 17.60 -15.98
N ALA A 194 4.99 18.74 -15.75
CA ALA A 194 6.02 19.26 -16.63
C ALA A 194 7.20 18.28 -16.75
N LEU A 195 7.70 17.77 -15.62
CA LEU A 195 8.78 16.78 -15.62
C LEU A 195 8.36 15.47 -16.32
N ALA A 196 7.13 15.00 -16.10
CA ALA A 196 6.61 13.81 -16.76
C ALA A 196 6.55 13.99 -18.29
N PHE A 197 6.09 15.17 -18.73
CA PHE A 197 6.02 15.50 -20.16
C PHE A 197 7.41 15.46 -20.82
N TRP A 198 8.43 16.04 -20.17
CA TRP A 198 9.77 16.17 -20.75
C TRP A 198 10.67 14.94 -20.55
N LYS A 199 10.53 14.22 -19.43
CA LYS A 199 11.51 13.20 -19.02
C LYS A 199 11.00 11.77 -19.15
N LEU A 200 9.67 11.53 -19.18
CA LEU A 200 9.18 10.17 -19.39
C LEU A 200 9.29 9.79 -20.87
N PRO A 201 9.87 8.62 -21.18
CA PRO A 201 9.93 8.13 -22.54
C PRO A 201 8.54 7.82 -23.09
N GLU A 202 8.31 8.12 -24.34
CA GLU A 202 7.15 7.60 -25.07
C GLU A 202 7.38 6.11 -25.29
N GLY A 203 6.64 5.27 -24.56
CA GLY A 203 6.69 3.84 -24.77
C GLY A 203 6.22 3.51 -26.18
N LYS A 204 6.94 2.65 -26.92
CA LYS A 204 6.40 1.99 -28.11
C LYS A 204 5.31 1.04 -27.59
N GLU A 205 4.10 1.54 -27.59
CA GLU A 205 2.95 0.80 -27.12
C GLU A 205 2.55 -0.17 -28.21
N ALA A 206 2.63 -1.44 -27.90
CA ALA A 206 1.93 -2.41 -28.69
C ALA A 206 0.43 -2.05 -28.58
N ALA A 207 -0.17 -1.69 -29.69
CA ALA A 207 -1.60 -1.39 -29.82
C ALA A 207 -2.47 -2.65 -29.63
N HIS A 208 -2.21 -3.42 -28.58
CA HIS A 208 -2.93 -4.62 -28.19
C HIS A 208 -3.98 -4.30 -27.11
N GLY A 209 -4.53 -3.09 -27.14
CA GLY A 209 -5.71 -2.76 -26.38
C GLY A 209 -6.92 -3.42 -27.02
N GLY A 210 -7.34 -4.57 -26.51
CA GLY A 210 -8.65 -5.13 -26.81
C GLY A 210 -9.78 -4.13 -26.51
N LEU A 211 -11.02 -4.45 -26.92
CA LEU A 211 -12.21 -3.69 -26.59
C LEU A 211 -12.23 -3.40 -25.09
N PHE A 212 -12.69 -2.20 -24.73
CA PHE A 212 -12.84 -1.80 -23.34
C PHE A 212 -13.75 -2.77 -22.59
N ASP A 213 -13.20 -3.38 -21.54
CA ASP A 213 -13.92 -4.35 -20.72
C ASP A 213 -14.74 -3.61 -19.63
N LEU A 214 -15.80 -2.91 -20.09
CA LEU A 214 -16.71 -2.20 -19.18
C LEU A 214 -17.36 -3.12 -18.15
N PRO A 215 -17.86 -4.35 -18.51
CA PRO A 215 -18.41 -5.26 -17.49
C PRO A 215 -17.38 -5.69 -16.47
N GLY A 216 -16.16 -6.03 -16.87
CA GLY A 216 -15.09 -6.41 -15.95
C GLY A 216 -14.69 -5.26 -15.03
N LEU A 217 -14.61 -4.03 -15.56
CA LEU A 217 -14.34 -2.84 -14.75
C LEU A 217 -15.46 -2.57 -13.75
N ALA A 218 -16.72 -2.66 -14.17
CA ALA A 218 -17.88 -2.45 -13.29
C ALA A 218 -17.92 -3.49 -12.16
N LEU A 219 -17.67 -4.77 -12.48
CA LEU A 219 -17.65 -5.86 -11.49
C LEU A 219 -16.49 -5.69 -10.50
N LEU A 220 -15.25 -5.51 -10.99
CA LEU A 220 -14.08 -5.41 -10.13
C LEU A 220 -14.04 -4.08 -9.38
N GLY A 221 -14.26 -2.96 -10.07
CA GLY A 221 -14.32 -1.63 -9.44
C GLY A 221 -15.46 -1.51 -8.44
N GLY A 222 -16.66 -2.00 -8.82
CA GLY A 222 -17.82 -2.08 -7.92
C GLY A 222 -17.54 -2.97 -6.70
N SER A 223 -16.91 -4.14 -6.89
CA SER A 223 -16.48 -5.00 -5.79
C SER A 223 -15.54 -4.28 -4.83
N LEU A 224 -14.51 -3.59 -5.34
CA LEU A 224 -13.57 -2.83 -4.52
C LEU A 224 -14.29 -1.73 -3.74
N VAL A 225 -15.16 -0.95 -4.38
CA VAL A 225 -15.95 0.09 -3.71
C VAL A 225 -16.82 -0.50 -2.59
N MET A 226 -17.54 -1.59 -2.87
CA MET A 226 -18.41 -2.24 -1.88
C MET A 226 -17.60 -2.79 -0.70
N LEU A 227 -16.49 -3.48 -0.98
CA LEU A 227 -15.60 -4.01 0.07
C LEU A 227 -14.98 -2.89 0.90
N LEU A 228 -14.40 -1.86 0.28
CA LEU A 228 -13.78 -0.73 0.98
C LEU A 228 -14.80 0.03 1.83
N TYR A 229 -16.00 0.28 1.30
CA TYR A 229 -17.06 0.93 2.05
C TYR A 229 -17.55 0.06 3.22
N GLY A 230 -17.80 -1.24 2.99
CA GLY A 230 -18.17 -2.18 4.04
C GLY A 230 -17.12 -2.27 5.16
N LEU A 231 -15.84 -2.31 4.82
CA LEU A 231 -14.73 -2.32 5.78
C LEU A 231 -14.61 -0.98 6.54
N SER A 232 -14.82 0.15 5.86
CA SER A 232 -14.87 1.48 6.49
C SER A 232 -15.99 1.56 7.53
N GLN A 233 -17.20 1.08 7.18
CA GLN A 233 -18.33 1.01 8.10
C GLN A 233 -18.06 0.05 9.28
N ALA A 234 -17.41 -1.09 9.03
CA ALA A 234 -17.02 -2.02 10.08
C ALA A 234 -16.04 -1.39 11.08
N SER A 235 -15.06 -0.64 10.58
CA SER A 235 -14.11 0.12 11.41
C SER A 235 -14.81 1.18 12.26
N ALA A 236 -15.71 1.97 11.65
CA ALA A 236 -16.44 3.02 12.35
C ALA A 236 -17.36 2.48 13.45
N LYS A 237 -18.01 1.34 13.20
CA LYS A 237 -18.98 0.72 14.13
C LYS A 237 -18.37 -0.29 15.11
N GLY A 238 -17.12 -0.68 14.90
CA GLY A 238 -16.46 -1.73 15.68
C GLY A 238 -17.15 -3.11 15.55
N ALA A 239 -17.83 -3.39 14.41
CA ALA A 239 -18.50 -4.66 14.16
C ALA A 239 -18.52 -5.01 12.67
N PHE A 240 -18.33 -6.30 12.35
CA PHE A 240 -18.52 -6.82 10.98
C PHE A 240 -19.96 -7.24 10.71
N THR A 241 -20.80 -7.34 11.75
CA THR A 241 -22.19 -7.75 11.67
C THR A 241 -23.11 -6.53 11.76
N GLY A 242 -24.21 -6.58 11.05
CA GLY A 242 -25.23 -5.52 11.07
C GLY A 242 -25.70 -5.13 9.67
N GLY A 243 -26.93 -4.62 9.58
CA GLY A 243 -27.59 -4.30 8.30
C GLY A 243 -26.89 -3.23 7.46
N SER A 244 -25.96 -2.48 8.04
CA SER A 244 -25.19 -1.45 7.33
C SER A 244 -23.78 -1.88 6.90
N VAL A 245 -23.27 -3.05 7.32
CA VAL A 245 -21.94 -3.56 6.98
C VAL A 245 -22.04 -4.80 6.10
N LEU A 246 -22.82 -5.77 6.54
CA LEU A 246 -22.90 -7.09 5.93
C LEU A 246 -23.35 -7.07 4.45
N PRO A 247 -24.36 -6.28 4.01
CA PRO A 247 -24.75 -6.22 2.61
C PRO A 247 -23.62 -5.77 1.68
N TRP A 248 -22.81 -4.82 2.13
CA TRP A 248 -21.66 -4.32 1.35
C TRP A 248 -20.54 -5.34 1.22
N LEU A 249 -20.22 -6.06 2.30
CA LEU A 249 -19.19 -7.10 2.28
C LEU A 249 -19.64 -8.31 1.45
N ILE A 250 -20.90 -8.75 1.62
CA ILE A 250 -21.46 -9.87 0.84
C ILE A 250 -21.57 -9.46 -0.64
N GLY A 251 -22.15 -8.29 -0.92
CA GLY A 251 -22.30 -7.79 -2.29
C GLY A 251 -20.94 -7.62 -2.98
N GLY A 252 -19.96 -7.03 -2.29
CA GLY A 252 -18.59 -6.89 -2.80
C GLY A 252 -17.92 -8.23 -3.05
N GLY A 253 -18.06 -9.19 -2.13
CA GLY A 253 -17.58 -10.56 -2.30
C GLY A 253 -18.24 -11.29 -3.47
N ALA A 254 -19.56 -11.18 -3.61
CA ALA A 254 -20.31 -11.76 -4.71
C ALA A 254 -19.87 -11.18 -6.06
N CYS A 255 -19.74 -9.84 -6.17
CA CYS A 255 -19.20 -9.18 -7.37
C CYS A 255 -17.78 -9.66 -7.70
N LEU A 256 -16.92 -9.88 -6.70
CA LEU A 256 -15.57 -10.41 -6.89
C LEU A 256 -15.58 -11.84 -7.42
N LEU A 257 -16.46 -12.70 -6.91
CA LEU A 257 -16.63 -14.07 -7.38
C LEU A 257 -17.16 -14.10 -8.83
N ILE A 258 -18.16 -13.26 -9.14
CA ILE A 258 -18.70 -13.12 -10.51
C ILE A 258 -17.59 -12.62 -11.44
N PHE A 259 -16.82 -11.59 -11.02
CA PHE A 259 -15.67 -11.10 -11.78
C PHE A 259 -14.64 -12.20 -12.02
N THR A 260 -14.35 -13.04 -11.01
CA THR A 260 -13.39 -14.15 -11.15
C THR A 260 -13.85 -15.13 -12.22
N GLY A 261 -15.11 -15.57 -12.18
CA GLY A 261 -15.70 -16.41 -13.22
C GLY A 261 -15.68 -15.76 -14.60
N TYR A 262 -16.06 -14.49 -14.69
CA TYR A 262 -16.02 -13.71 -15.92
C TYR A 262 -14.59 -13.61 -16.50
N SER A 263 -13.60 -13.30 -15.66
CA SER A 263 -12.20 -13.18 -16.07
C SER A 263 -11.61 -14.52 -16.55
N LEU A 264 -11.99 -15.64 -15.94
CA LEU A 264 -11.56 -16.97 -16.39
C LEU A 264 -12.06 -17.29 -17.82
N VAL A 265 -13.26 -16.81 -18.19
CA VAL A 265 -13.83 -16.98 -19.53
C VAL A 265 -13.19 -15.99 -20.53
N ARG A 266 -13.09 -14.71 -20.18
CA ARG A 266 -12.59 -13.63 -21.05
C ARG A 266 -11.08 -13.65 -21.26
N ARG A 267 -10.32 -14.31 -20.39
CA ARG A 267 -8.86 -14.47 -20.47
C ARG A 267 -8.12 -13.12 -20.55
N ASP A 268 -7.31 -12.93 -21.59
CA ASP A 268 -6.48 -11.74 -21.78
C ASP A 268 -7.30 -10.47 -22.16
N ALA A 269 -8.57 -10.63 -22.50
CA ALA A 269 -9.47 -9.50 -22.74
C ALA A 269 -10.10 -8.92 -21.46
N ALA A 270 -9.94 -9.57 -20.30
CA ALA A 270 -10.39 -9.05 -19.01
C ALA A 270 -9.47 -7.93 -18.50
N VAL A 271 -10.04 -6.96 -17.79
CA VAL A 271 -9.31 -5.84 -17.15
C VAL A 271 -8.16 -6.34 -16.26
N VAL A 272 -8.40 -7.42 -15.52
CA VAL A 272 -7.40 -8.17 -14.76
C VAL A 272 -7.56 -9.65 -15.10
N ASN A 273 -6.48 -10.28 -15.55
CA ASN A 273 -6.49 -11.70 -15.86
C ASN A 273 -6.20 -12.53 -14.60
N VAL A 274 -7.24 -13.17 -14.04
CA VAL A 274 -7.12 -14.01 -12.85
C VAL A 274 -6.18 -15.20 -13.05
N ARG A 275 -5.91 -15.61 -14.29
CA ARG A 275 -4.94 -16.69 -14.59
C ARG A 275 -3.49 -16.33 -14.21
N LEU A 276 -3.18 -15.05 -13.93
CA LEU A 276 -1.90 -14.65 -13.34
C LEU A 276 -1.64 -15.38 -12.01
N PHE A 277 -2.68 -15.70 -11.25
CA PHE A 277 -2.57 -16.50 -10.01
C PHE A 277 -2.20 -17.98 -10.27
N GLY A 278 -2.20 -18.42 -11.52
CA GLY A 278 -1.66 -19.74 -11.90
C GLY A 278 -0.13 -19.81 -11.79
N ASP A 279 0.59 -18.67 -11.82
CA ASP A 279 2.01 -18.63 -11.43
C ASP A 279 2.11 -18.65 -9.90
N PRO A 280 2.68 -19.72 -9.31
CA PRO A 280 2.75 -19.83 -7.86
C PRO A 280 3.65 -18.77 -7.21
N THR A 281 4.61 -18.19 -7.94
CA THR A 281 5.42 -17.06 -7.45
C THR A 281 4.57 -15.80 -7.34
N PHE A 282 3.76 -15.50 -8.36
CA PHE A 282 2.84 -14.38 -8.34
C PHE A 282 1.77 -14.54 -7.27
N ALA A 283 1.12 -15.71 -7.20
CA ALA A 283 0.09 -16.01 -6.19
C ALA A 283 0.62 -15.87 -4.75
N SER A 284 1.83 -16.42 -4.48
CA SER A 284 2.47 -16.29 -3.16
C SER A 284 2.85 -14.85 -2.84
N SER A 285 3.30 -14.07 -3.83
CA SER A 285 3.60 -12.64 -3.66
C SER A 285 2.33 -11.83 -3.38
N CYS A 286 1.21 -12.15 -4.03
CA CYS A 286 -0.09 -11.54 -3.79
C CYS A 286 -0.61 -11.83 -2.37
N LEU A 287 -0.57 -13.10 -1.94
CA LEU A 287 -0.96 -13.50 -0.59
C LEU A 287 -0.09 -12.81 0.46
N LEU A 288 1.22 -12.82 0.25
CA LEU A 288 2.18 -12.16 1.12
C LEU A 288 1.92 -10.66 1.23
N MET A 289 1.70 -9.99 0.09
CA MET A 289 1.40 -8.56 0.07
C MET A 289 0.11 -8.22 0.79
N PHE A 290 -0.94 -9.04 0.61
CA PHE A 290 -2.22 -8.87 1.30
C PHE A 290 -2.06 -8.96 2.82
N VAL A 291 -1.37 -10.00 3.32
CA VAL A 291 -1.13 -10.20 4.76
C VAL A 291 -0.26 -9.10 5.35
N ILE A 292 0.78 -8.66 4.63
CA ILE A 292 1.63 -7.54 5.05
C ILE A 292 0.83 -6.24 5.09
N ALA A 293 -0.03 -6.00 4.11
CA ALA A 293 -0.87 -4.80 4.08
C ALA A 293 -1.81 -4.76 5.30
N ILE A 294 -2.41 -5.88 5.68
CA ILE A 294 -3.23 -6.00 6.90
C ILE A 294 -2.43 -5.57 8.13
N ALA A 295 -1.26 -6.16 8.34
CA ALA A 295 -0.43 -5.92 9.52
C ALA A 295 0.15 -4.50 9.55
N LEU A 296 0.59 -4.00 8.39
CA LEU A 296 1.21 -2.68 8.27
C LEU A 296 0.21 -1.55 8.51
N PHE A 297 -0.87 -1.51 7.74
CA PHE A 297 -1.85 -0.41 7.80
C PHE A 297 -2.62 -0.41 9.12
N GLY A 298 -2.96 -1.61 9.63
CA GLY A 298 -3.55 -1.72 10.95
C GLY A 298 -2.63 -1.21 12.05
N GLY A 299 -1.33 -1.58 12.00
CA GLY A 299 -0.33 -1.07 12.94
C GLY A 299 -0.09 0.44 12.80
N MET A 300 -0.14 0.98 11.57
CA MET A 300 -0.04 2.42 11.32
C MET A 300 -1.21 3.22 11.93
N LEU A 301 -2.37 2.61 12.11
CA LEU A 301 -3.48 3.23 12.81
C LEU A 301 -3.32 3.12 14.34
N LEU A 302 -2.92 1.96 14.85
CA LEU A 302 -2.82 1.71 16.29
C LEU A 302 -1.77 2.59 16.98
N LEU A 303 -0.62 2.80 16.34
CA LEU A 303 0.50 3.52 16.93
C LEU A 303 0.17 4.98 17.31
N PRO A 304 -0.32 5.83 16.38
CA PRO A 304 -0.67 7.20 16.74
C PRO A 304 -1.83 7.26 17.71
N LEU A 305 -2.80 6.33 17.63
CA LEU A 305 -3.88 6.23 18.63
C LEU A 305 -3.35 5.92 20.02
N TYR A 306 -2.41 4.98 20.16
CA TYR A 306 -1.77 4.69 21.43
C TYR A 306 -1.07 5.93 22.01
N TYR A 307 -0.25 6.64 21.21
CA TYR A 307 0.44 7.83 21.68
C TYR A 307 -0.53 8.95 22.06
N GLN A 308 -1.62 9.14 21.33
CA GLN A 308 -2.58 10.20 21.63
C GLN A 308 -3.50 9.84 22.79
N VAL A 309 -4.08 8.63 22.81
CA VAL A 309 -5.12 8.25 23.76
C VAL A 309 -4.53 7.75 25.08
N VAL A 310 -3.49 6.90 25.03
CA VAL A 310 -2.89 6.32 26.26
C VAL A 310 -1.85 7.24 26.86
N ARG A 311 -1.02 7.85 26.00
CA ARG A 311 0.12 8.69 26.45
C ARG A 311 -0.18 10.18 26.47
N GLY A 312 -1.40 10.60 26.06
CA GLY A 312 -1.83 12.00 26.07
C GLY A 312 -1.03 12.93 25.14
N GLN A 313 -0.29 12.37 24.17
CA GLN A 313 0.51 13.17 23.24
C GLN A 313 -0.37 13.89 22.22
N GLY A 314 0.01 15.11 21.87
CA GLY A 314 -0.60 15.82 20.74
C GLY A 314 -0.29 15.12 19.39
N ALA A 315 -1.07 15.42 18.36
CA ALA A 315 -0.92 14.81 17.05
C ALA A 315 0.48 14.98 16.45
N LEU A 316 1.09 16.15 16.62
CA LEU A 316 2.47 16.43 16.19
C LEU A 316 3.49 15.52 16.87
N ASN A 317 3.44 15.44 18.21
CA ASN A 317 4.35 14.59 18.96
C ASN A 317 4.16 13.10 18.65
N ALA A 318 2.91 12.65 18.49
CA ALA A 318 2.60 11.29 18.08
C ALA A 318 3.21 10.97 16.69
N GLY A 319 3.12 11.91 15.73
CA GLY A 319 3.77 11.79 14.42
C GLY A 319 5.30 11.72 14.52
N LEU A 320 5.92 12.58 15.32
CA LEU A 320 7.37 12.58 15.53
C LEU A 320 7.86 11.27 16.20
N LEU A 321 7.09 10.73 17.15
CA LEU A 321 7.40 9.44 17.79
C LEU A 321 7.31 8.26 16.81
N MET A 322 6.63 8.41 15.68
CA MET A 322 6.60 7.41 14.60
C MET A 322 7.75 7.56 13.59
N ALA A 323 8.46 8.70 13.58
CA ALA A 323 9.55 8.96 12.63
C ALA A 323 10.65 7.89 12.60
N PRO A 324 11.04 7.25 13.74
CA PRO A 324 12.03 6.19 13.75
C PRO A 324 11.67 4.99 12.87
N GLN A 325 10.39 4.67 12.71
CA GLN A 325 9.94 3.61 11.78
C GLN A 325 10.23 4.01 10.33
N GLY A 326 9.96 5.24 9.95
CA GLY A 326 10.28 5.76 8.63
C GLY A 326 11.78 5.76 8.36
N LEU A 327 12.60 6.19 9.34
CA LEU A 327 14.06 6.18 9.24
C LEU A 327 14.61 4.76 9.09
N GLY A 328 14.12 3.80 9.87
CA GLY A 328 14.52 2.39 9.73
C GLY A 328 14.24 1.84 8.34
N ALA A 329 13.06 2.11 7.80
CA ALA A 329 12.70 1.67 6.46
C ALA A 329 13.52 2.38 5.37
N MET A 330 13.79 3.68 5.53
CA MET A 330 14.63 4.44 4.60
C MET A 330 16.06 3.86 4.53
N VAL A 331 16.61 3.41 5.64
CA VAL A 331 17.92 2.74 5.70
C VAL A 331 17.87 1.35 5.05
N SER A 332 16.83 0.56 5.37
CA SER A 332 16.78 -0.84 4.92
C SER A 332 16.40 -1.00 3.45
N MET A 333 15.58 -0.12 2.88
CA MET A 333 15.10 -0.23 1.49
C MET A 333 16.22 -0.28 0.44
N PRO A 334 17.20 0.64 0.42
CA PRO A 334 18.28 0.57 -0.56
C PRO A 334 19.14 -0.68 -0.40
N ILE A 335 19.36 -1.11 0.83
CA ILE A 335 20.14 -2.32 1.17
C ILE A 335 19.39 -3.55 0.68
N ALA A 336 18.12 -3.67 1.06
CA ALA A 336 17.24 -4.77 0.65
C ALA A 336 17.08 -4.83 -0.88
N GLY A 337 16.95 -3.67 -1.53
CA GLY A 337 16.87 -3.58 -2.99
C GLY A 337 18.12 -4.14 -3.67
N ARG A 338 19.32 -3.77 -3.19
CA ARG A 338 20.58 -4.28 -3.73
C ARG A 338 20.77 -5.78 -3.49
N ILE A 339 20.39 -6.26 -2.30
CA ILE A 339 20.45 -7.71 -1.98
C ILE A 339 19.43 -8.47 -2.81
N THR A 340 18.23 -7.92 -3.03
CA THR A 340 17.19 -8.51 -3.88
C THR A 340 17.67 -8.68 -5.33
N ASP A 341 18.35 -7.69 -5.88
CA ASP A 341 18.89 -7.78 -7.23
C ASP A 341 19.99 -8.85 -7.35
N LYS A 342 20.86 -8.97 -6.33
CA LYS A 342 21.99 -9.91 -6.34
C LYS A 342 21.61 -11.33 -5.91
N ALA A 343 20.90 -11.45 -4.79
CA ALA A 343 20.64 -12.72 -4.12
C ALA A 343 19.19 -13.21 -4.28
N GLY A 344 18.34 -12.39 -4.91
CA GLY A 344 16.92 -12.64 -5.12
C GLY A 344 16.02 -12.28 -3.94
N PRO A 345 14.72 -12.00 -4.20
CA PRO A 345 13.78 -11.54 -3.19
C PRO A 345 13.47 -12.58 -2.11
N GLY A 346 13.47 -13.87 -2.45
CA GLY A 346 13.15 -14.95 -1.51
C GLY A 346 14.09 -15.04 -0.31
N ARG A 347 15.32 -14.53 -0.38
CA ARG A 347 16.25 -14.49 0.75
C ARG A 347 16.04 -13.26 1.64
N VAL A 348 15.65 -12.14 1.05
CA VAL A 348 15.49 -10.86 1.77
C VAL A 348 14.18 -10.82 2.55
N ILE A 349 13.09 -11.28 1.95
CA ILE A 349 11.74 -11.18 2.51
C ILE A 349 11.62 -11.83 3.90
N PRO A 350 12.07 -13.08 4.15
CA PRO A 350 11.96 -13.69 5.48
C PRO A 350 12.73 -12.92 6.55
N VAL A 351 13.92 -12.39 6.22
CA VAL A 351 14.71 -11.57 7.13
C VAL A 351 13.98 -10.28 7.49
N GLY A 352 13.38 -9.62 6.48
CA GLY A 352 12.59 -8.42 6.71
C GLY A 352 11.38 -8.68 7.61
N ILE A 353 10.64 -9.78 7.38
CA ILE A 353 9.50 -10.16 8.23
C ILE A 353 9.96 -10.45 9.66
N THR A 354 11.07 -11.15 9.85
CA THR A 354 11.62 -11.43 11.19
C THR A 354 11.98 -10.14 11.92
N LEU A 355 12.62 -9.17 11.25
CA LEU A 355 12.88 -7.86 11.84
C LEU A 355 11.59 -7.11 12.19
N ALA A 356 10.56 -7.17 11.32
CA ALA A 356 9.26 -6.56 11.60
C ALA A 356 8.58 -7.21 12.82
N LEU A 357 8.68 -8.54 12.98
CA LEU A 357 8.19 -9.26 14.16
C LEU A 357 8.92 -8.82 15.43
N LEU A 358 10.26 -8.81 15.41
CA LEU A 358 11.08 -8.37 16.56
C LEU A 358 10.77 -6.92 16.95
N GLY A 359 10.58 -6.03 15.97
CA GLY A 359 10.22 -4.63 16.23
C GLY A 359 8.76 -4.44 16.67
N THR A 360 7.86 -5.40 16.38
CA THR A 360 6.45 -5.33 16.82
C THR A 360 6.27 -5.96 18.20
N LEU A 361 7.08 -6.94 18.57
CA LEU A 361 6.97 -7.70 19.81
C LEU A 361 6.89 -6.81 21.09
N PRO A 362 7.72 -5.75 21.27
CA PRO A 362 7.63 -4.90 22.44
C PRO A 362 6.28 -4.18 22.60
N PHE A 363 5.56 -3.93 21.49
CA PHE A 363 4.24 -3.30 21.54
C PHE A 363 3.14 -4.22 22.06
N THR A 364 3.36 -5.53 22.08
CA THR A 364 2.41 -6.49 22.66
C THR A 364 2.34 -6.38 24.19
N MET A 365 3.39 -5.84 24.81
CA MET A 365 3.51 -5.65 26.26
C MET A 365 3.50 -4.16 26.66
N VAL A 366 2.96 -3.31 25.78
CA VAL A 366 2.95 -1.86 25.99
C VAL A 366 2.05 -1.47 27.15
N GLY A 367 2.56 -0.61 28.02
CA GLY A 367 1.86 -0.04 29.16
C GLY A 367 1.74 1.49 29.09
N ALA A 368 1.04 2.08 30.06
CA ALA A 368 0.88 3.54 30.15
C ALA A 368 2.21 4.27 30.45
N SER A 369 3.21 3.59 31.01
CA SER A 369 4.51 4.16 31.42
C SER A 369 5.71 3.61 30.65
N THR A 370 5.50 2.83 29.58
CA THR A 370 6.58 2.24 28.80
C THR A 370 7.55 3.33 28.28
N SER A 371 8.85 3.11 28.41
CA SER A 371 9.90 4.07 28.01
C SER A 371 9.81 4.44 26.54
N TYR A 372 9.85 5.73 26.21
CA TYR A 372 9.88 6.20 24.82
C TYR A 372 11.13 5.72 24.08
N ALA A 373 12.29 5.62 24.75
CA ALA A 373 13.52 5.12 24.11
C ALA A 373 13.34 3.67 23.63
N TRP A 374 12.68 2.83 24.46
CA TRP A 374 12.37 1.45 24.09
C TRP A 374 11.42 1.37 22.91
N LEU A 375 10.33 2.17 22.93
CA LEU A 375 9.37 2.23 21.83
C LEU A 375 10.01 2.76 20.53
N THR A 376 10.85 3.79 20.63
CA THR A 376 11.59 4.39 19.51
C THR A 376 12.54 3.38 18.85
N GLY A 377 13.33 2.65 19.66
CA GLY A 377 14.21 1.59 19.19
C GLY A 377 13.44 0.46 18.50
N SER A 378 12.31 0.05 19.09
CA SER A 378 11.43 -0.98 18.54
C SER A 378 10.82 -0.57 17.21
N LEU A 379 10.37 0.69 17.09
CA LEU A 379 9.87 1.24 15.83
C LEU A 379 10.93 1.31 14.75
N PHE A 380 12.17 1.65 15.10
CA PHE A 380 13.27 1.65 14.15
C PHE A 380 13.52 0.24 13.59
N VAL A 381 13.61 -0.78 14.47
CA VAL A 381 13.76 -2.19 14.06
C VAL A 381 12.57 -2.65 13.22
N ARG A 382 11.34 -2.29 13.60
CA ARG A 382 10.14 -2.56 12.81
C ARG A 382 10.22 -1.92 11.43
N GLY A 383 10.70 -0.69 11.37
CA GLY A 383 10.94 0.04 10.12
C GLY A 383 11.94 -0.66 9.21
N LEU A 384 13.08 -1.13 9.77
CA LEU A 384 14.05 -1.94 9.01
C LEU A 384 13.37 -3.16 8.38
N GLY A 385 12.51 -3.85 9.14
CA GLY A 385 11.77 -5.02 8.68
C GLY A 385 10.79 -4.71 7.55
N VAL A 386 9.98 -3.66 7.71
CA VAL A 386 8.98 -3.23 6.71
C VAL A 386 9.66 -2.85 5.40
N GLY A 387 10.73 -2.03 5.46
CA GLY A 387 11.48 -1.61 4.28
C GLY A 387 12.17 -2.77 3.56
N ALA A 388 12.67 -3.76 4.31
CA ALA A 388 13.28 -4.96 3.76
C ALA A 388 12.26 -5.99 3.21
N THR A 389 10.96 -5.82 3.46
CA THR A 389 9.94 -6.78 3.04
C THR A 389 9.12 -6.28 1.85
N MET A 390 8.53 -5.11 1.96
CA MET A 390 7.46 -4.66 1.06
C MET A 390 7.94 -4.53 -0.39
N MET A 391 9.08 -3.89 -0.60
CA MET A 391 9.61 -3.66 -1.94
C MET A 391 10.15 -4.93 -2.62
N PRO A 392 10.89 -5.83 -1.93
CA PRO A 392 11.24 -7.13 -2.49
C PRO A 392 10.04 -8.00 -2.89
N VAL A 393 8.89 -7.90 -2.23
CA VAL A 393 7.68 -8.64 -2.62
C VAL A 393 7.16 -8.15 -3.98
N PHE A 394 7.10 -6.84 -4.23
CA PHE A 394 6.77 -6.31 -5.56
C PHE A 394 7.77 -6.80 -6.62
N ALA A 395 9.07 -6.77 -6.31
CA ALA A 395 10.09 -7.26 -7.22
C ALA A 395 9.92 -8.77 -7.52
N ALA A 396 9.57 -9.59 -6.53
CA ALA A 396 9.27 -11.01 -6.70
C ALA A 396 8.10 -11.24 -7.65
N ALA A 397 7.02 -10.48 -7.45
CA ALA A 397 5.80 -10.58 -8.23
C ALA A 397 6.02 -10.28 -9.73
N TYR A 398 6.91 -9.34 -10.05
CA TYR A 398 7.12 -8.90 -11.45
C TYR A 398 8.25 -9.64 -12.17
N ARG A 399 9.15 -10.31 -11.45
CA ARG A 399 10.40 -10.85 -12.00
C ARG A 399 10.21 -11.86 -13.13
N ARG A 400 9.14 -12.68 -13.06
CA ARG A 400 8.86 -13.75 -14.04
C ARG A 400 7.80 -13.36 -15.06
N LEU A 401 7.19 -12.19 -14.93
CA LEU A 401 6.10 -11.78 -15.81
C LEU A 401 6.63 -11.13 -17.10
N PRO A 402 6.00 -11.43 -18.26
CA PRO A 402 6.22 -10.67 -19.49
C PRO A 402 5.91 -9.20 -19.27
N ARG A 403 6.62 -8.31 -19.97
CA ARG A 403 6.48 -6.85 -19.85
C ARG A 403 5.05 -6.37 -20.09
N GLU A 404 4.32 -7.03 -20.97
CA GLU A 404 2.94 -6.74 -21.34
C GLU A 404 1.95 -7.01 -20.20
N ARG A 405 2.27 -7.94 -19.29
CA ARG A 405 1.43 -8.33 -18.14
C ARG A 405 1.74 -7.54 -16.87
N VAL A 406 2.85 -6.80 -16.83
CA VAL A 406 3.23 -5.99 -15.67
C VAL A 406 2.16 -4.98 -15.25
N PRO A 407 1.48 -4.24 -16.16
CA PRO A 407 0.41 -3.32 -15.76
C PRO A 407 -0.75 -4.00 -15.04
N GLN A 408 -1.18 -5.17 -15.50
CA GLN A 408 -2.26 -5.94 -14.85
C GLN A 408 -1.82 -6.48 -13.48
N ALA A 409 -0.59 -6.95 -13.38
CA ALA A 409 -0.01 -7.41 -12.10
C ALA A 409 0.13 -6.26 -11.09
N ALA A 410 0.58 -5.08 -11.53
CA ALA A 410 0.69 -3.89 -10.68
C ALA A 410 -0.69 -3.43 -10.18
N THR A 411 -1.69 -3.45 -11.04
CA THR A 411 -3.08 -3.17 -10.69
C THR A 411 -3.59 -4.16 -9.64
N THR A 412 -3.38 -5.46 -9.84
CA THR A 412 -3.80 -6.52 -8.91
C THR A 412 -3.17 -6.35 -7.52
N LEU A 413 -1.84 -6.14 -7.47
CA LEU A 413 -1.13 -5.93 -6.21
C LEU A 413 -1.57 -4.65 -5.50
N SER A 414 -1.79 -3.56 -6.24
CA SER A 414 -2.29 -2.30 -5.66
C SER A 414 -3.69 -2.46 -5.09
N ALA A 415 -4.59 -3.18 -5.77
CA ALA A 415 -5.92 -3.49 -5.25
C ALA A 415 -5.85 -4.35 -3.98
N LEU A 416 -4.98 -5.36 -3.94
CA LEU A 416 -4.77 -6.19 -2.74
C LEU A 416 -4.21 -5.40 -1.57
N VAL A 417 -3.26 -4.48 -1.80
CA VAL A 417 -2.75 -3.57 -0.77
C VAL A 417 -3.87 -2.70 -0.20
N GLN A 418 -4.73 -2.16 -1.07
CA GLN A 418 -5.83 -1.27 -0.65
C GLN A 418 -6.88 -2.03 0.17
N VAL A 419 -7.34 -3.19 -0.30
CA VAL A 419 -8.33 -4.02 0.41
C VAL A 419 -7.71 -4.59 1.70
N GLY A 420 -6.49 -5.10 1.63
CA GLY A 420 -5.77 -5.63 2.79
C GLY A 420 -5.55 -4.56 3.86
N GLY A 421 -5.16 -3.35 3.47
CA GLY A 421 -5.01 -2.21 4.38
C GLY A 421 -6.31 -1.85 5.08
N SER A 422 -7.41 -1.73 4.33
CA SER A 422 -8.74 -1.43 4.89
C SER A 422 -9.26 -2.57 5.78
N PHE A 423 -9.02 -3.83 5.40
CA PHE A 423 -9.37 -4.98 6.23
C PHE A 423 -8.56 -4.99 7.53
N GLY A 424 -7.26 -4.71 7.46
CA GLY A 424 -6.37 -4.65 8.62
C GLY A 424 -6.80 -3.59 9.62
N THR A 425 -7.10 -2.38 9.15
CA THR A 425 -7.59 -1.29 10.01
C THR A 425 -8.92 -1.67 10.67
N ALA A 426 -9.87 -2.24 9.92
CA ALA A 426 -11.18 -2.64 10.44
C ALA A 426 -11.07 -3.74 11.52
N VAL A 427 -10.26 -4.78 11.25
CA VAL A 427 -10.06 -5.89 12.19
C VAL A 427 -9.37 -5.41 13.47
N LEU A 428 -8.29 -4.64 13.35
CA LEU A 428 -7.54 -4.18 14.54
C LEU A 428 -8.32 -3.18 15.39
N VAL A 429 -9.11 -2.30 14.75
CA VAL A 429 -10.04 -1.40 15.48
C VAL A 429 -11.11 -2.20 16.22
N LEU A 430 -11.71 -3.21 15.55
CA LEU A 430 -12.71 -4.06 16.20
C LEU A 430 -12.14 -4.77 17.44
N VAL A 431 -10.96 -5.38 17.29
CA VAL A 431 -10.31 -6.11 18.38
C VAL A 431 -9.94 -5.15 19.53
N LEU A 432 -9.37 -3.98 19.19
CA LEU A 432 -9.06 -2.94 20.18
C LEU A 432 -10.32 -2.48 20.92
N SER A 433 -11.39 -2.15 20.20
CA SER A 433 -12.63 -1.63 20.79
C SER A 433 -13.29 -2.66 21.71
N ARG A 434 -13.35 -3.93 21.31
CA ARG A 434 -13.89 -5.00 22.13
C ARG A 434 -13.07 -5.21 23.41
N ARG A 435 -11.74 -5.27 23.28
CA ARG A 435 -10.88 -5.45 24.45
C ARG A 435 -10.93 -4.28 25.44
N ILE A 436 -11.05 -3.05 24.92
CA ILE A 436 -11.25 -1.88 25.79
C ILE A 436 -12.60 -1.99 26.52
N ALA A 437 -13.67 -2.37 25.81
CA ALA A 437 -14.99 -2.55 26.42
C ALA A 437 -14.96 -3.64 27.51
N ASP A 438 -14.33 -4.80 27.24
CA ASP A 438 -14.18 -5.90 28.20
C ASP A 438 -13.37 -5.46 29.44
N ASN A 439 -12.25 -4.74 29.22
CA ASN A 439 -11.43 -4.21 30.33
C ASN A 439 -12.21 -3.20 31.19
N PHE A 440 -13.02 -2.34 30.57
CA PHE A 440 -13.85 -1.36 31.30
C PHE A 440 -14.96 -2.07 32.07
N ALA A 441 -15.65 -3.04 31.46
CA ALA A 441 -16.70 -3.81 32.12
C ALA A 441 -16.16 -4.58 33.35
N ALA A 442 -14.96 -5.18 33.22
CA ALA A 442 -14.29 -5.88 34.32
C ALA A 442 -13.96 -4.97 35.53
N HIS A 443 -13.86 -3.65 35.30
CA HIS A 443 -13.60 -2.65 36.35
C HIS A 443 -14.84 -1.81 36.72
N GLY A 444 -16.03 -2.24 36.30
CA GLY A 444 -17.29 -1.54 36.62
C GLY A 444 -17.48 -0.20 35.91
N LEU A 445 -16.69 0.05 34.83
CA LEU A 445 -16.76 1.27 34.02
C LEU A 445 -17.63 1.03 32.78
N ALA A 446 -18.53 1.96 32.45
CA ALA A 446 -19.31 1.88 31.24
C ALA A 446 -18.50 2.37 30.02
N ALA A 447 -18.30 1.53 29.01
CA ALA A 447 -17.74 1.94 27.73
C ALA A 447 -18.79 2.77 26.97
N ARG A 448 -18.48 4.03 26.62
CA ARG A 448 -19.35 4.92 25.85
C ARG A 448 -18.90 4.96 24.39
N GLY A 449 -19.83 4.75 23.45
CA GLY A 449 -19.55 4.77 22.02
C GLY A 449 -19.20 3.41 21.43
N SER A 450 -18.87 3.36 20.16
CA SER A 450 -18.43 2.16 19.41
C SER A 450 -17.24 2.48 18.50
N GLY A 451 -16.44 1.48 18.18
CA GLY A 451 -15.30 1.64 17.29
C GLY A 451 -14.30 2.70 17.78
N THR A 452 -13.81 3.54 16.89
CA THR A 452 -12.88 4.64 17.22
C THR A 452 -13.52 5.73 18.10
N GLY A 453 -14.86 5.84 18.11
CA GLY A 453 -15.58 6.82 18.92
C GLY A 453 -15.47 6.56 20.44
N GLN A 454 -15.24 5.30 20.86
CA GLN A 454 -14.97 4.98 22.29
C GLN A 454 -13.72 5.68 22.81
N LEU A 455 -12.71 5.81 21.96
CA LEU A 455 -11.41 6.37 22.34
C LEU A 455 -11.46 7.88 22.55
N SER A 456 -12.30 8.59 21.77
CA SER A 456 -12.48 10.04 21.89
C SER A 456 -13.47 10.44 23.00
N ALA A 457 -14.26 9.50 23.53
CA ALA A 457 -15.26 9.76 24.55
C ALA A 457 -14.69 9.80 25.99
N VAL A 458 -13.42 9.44 26.21
CA VAL A 458 -12.79 9.45 27.54
C VAL A 458 -12.38 10.88 27.92
N PRO A 459 -12.94 11.46 29.01
CA PRO A 459 -12.53 12.79 29.48
C PRO A 459 -11.05 12.82 29.86
N ARG A 460 -10.35 13.89 29.44
CA ARG A 460 -8.90 14.05 29.73
C ARG A 460 -8.54 13.94 31.21
N ALA A 461 -9.42 14.38 32.09
CA ALA A 461 -9.23 14.29 33.56
C ALA A 461 -9.21 12.83 34.08
N GLN A 462 -9.83 11.90 33.39
CA GLN A 462 -9.89 10.48 33.78
C GLN A 462 -8.84 9.63 33.07
N LEU A 463 -8.13 10.18 32.06
CA LEU A 463 -7.14 9.45 31.27
C LEU A 463 -6.07 8.76 32.13
N ALA A 464 -5.55 9.42 33.17
CA ALA A 464 -4.52 8.85 34.03
C ALA A 464 -4.98 7.55 34.73
N HIS A 465 -6.26 7.48 35.14
CA HIS A 465 -6.84 6.31 35.82
C HIS A 465 -7.15 5.16 34.86
N VAL A 466 -7.58 5.48 33.63
CA VAL A 466 -7.97 4.45 32.62
C VAL A 466 -6.83 4.07 31.66
N ALA A 467 -5.74 4.82 31.64
CA ALA A 467 -4.60 4.59 30.74
C ALA A 467 -4.05 3.14 30.82
N PRO A 468 -3.91 2.48 32.00
CA PRO A 468 -3.47 1.09 32.04
C PRO A 468 -4.46 0.12 31.37
N LEU A 469 -5.77 0.36 31.52
CA LEU A 469 -6.83 -0.46 30.92
C LEU A 469 -6.86 -0.32 29.41
N LEU A 470 -6.69 0.92 28.94
CA LEU A 470 -6.55 1.23 27.51
C LEU A 470 -5.29 0.57 26.93
N ALA A 471 -4.14 0.70 27.60
CA ALA A 471 -2.87 0.11 27.16
C ALA A 471 -2.96 -1.41 26.98
N GLY A 472 -3.65 -2.12 27.89
CA GLY A 472 -3.91 -3.55 27.76
C GLY A 472 -4.69 -3.90 26.48
N GLY A 473 -5.66 -3.07 26.09
CA GLY A 473 -6.39 -3.22 24.82
C GLY A 473 -5.46 -3.07 23.59
N PHE A 474 -4.58 -2.08 23.61
CA PHE A 474 -3.57 -1.89 22.55
C PHE A 474 -2.58 -3.05 22.49
N GLY A 475 -2.06 -3.53 23.62
CA GLY A 475 -1.18 -4.69 23.68
C GLY A 475 -1.80 -5.92 23.00
N TYR A 476 -3.08 -6.20 23.28
CA TYR A 476 -3.80 -7.30 22.64
C TYR A 476 -3.98 -7.11 21.11
N ALA A 477 -4.29 -5.90 20.66
CA ALA A 477 -4.37 -5.59 19.24
C ALA A 477 -3.01 -5.75 18.54
N PHE A 478 -1.90 -5.40 19.21
CA PHE A 478 -0.54 -5.65 18.68
C PHE A 478 -0.18 -7.14 18.67
N TRP A 479 -0.69 -7.97 19.58
CA TRP A 479 -0.56 -9.43 19.51
C TRP A 479 -1.18 -9.98 18.21
N LEU A 480 -2.37 -9.50 17.85
CA LEU A 480 -2.99 -9.90 16.59
C LEU A 480 -2.16 -9.41 15.39
N ALA A 481 -1.67 -8.17 15.39
CA ALA A 481 -0.81 -7.66 14.34
C ALA A 481 0.49 -8.49 14.20
N LEU A 482 1.07 -8.91 15.33
CA LEU A 482 2.24 -9.79 15.38
C LEU A 482 1.93 -11.17 14.79
N ALA A 483 0.79 -11.78 15.17
CA ALA A 483 0.36 -13.08 14.64
C ALA A 483 0.13 -13.03 13.12
N LEU A 484 -0.53 -11.99 12.63
CA LEU A 484 -0.71 -11.77 11.19
C LEU A 484 0.63 -11.60 10.46
N THR A 485 1.56 -10.84 11.05
CA THR A 485 2.92 -10.69 10.50
C THR A 485 3.67 -12.04 10.48
N ALA A 486 3.49 -12.88 11.50
CA ALA A 486 4.08 -14.22 11.56
C ALA A 486 3.51 -15.15 10.46
N VAL A 487 2.20 -15.08 10.19
CA VAL A 487 1.57 -15.83 9.08
C VAL A 487 2.21 -15.48 7.74
N ALA A 488 2.68 -14.24 7.55
CA ALA A 488 3.38 -13.81 6.34
C ALA A 488 4.70 -14.60 6.09
N LEU A 489 5.28 -15.23 7.13
CA LEU A 489 6.46 -16.09 6.94
C LEU A 489 6.16 -17.31 6.07
N LEU A 490 4.95 -17.86 6.08
CA LEU A 490 4.58 -19.06 5.31
C LEU A 490 4.79 -18.83 3.79
N PRO A 491 4.12 -17.84 3.16
CA PRO A 491 4.37 -17.55 1.74
C PRO A 491 5.78 -17.03 1.47
N ALA A 492 6.44 -16.37 2.43
CA ALA A 492 7.83 -15.93 2.29
C ALA A 492 8.82 -17.10 2.21
N LEU A 493 8.67 -18.11 3.07
CA LEU A 493 9.48 -19.32 3.03
C LEU A 493 9.21 -20.16 1.76
N TYR A 494 7.98 -20.12 1.27
CA TYR A 494 7.67 -20.75 -0.02
C TYR A 494 8.41 -20.07 -1.17
N LEU A 495 8.43 -18.73 -1.23
CA LEU A 495 9.20 -17.97 -2.21
C LEU A 495 10.70 -18.27 -2.13
N LEU A 496 11.25 -18.41 -0.92
CA LEU A 496 12.64 -18.81 -0.70
C LEU A 496 12.93 -20.20 -1.28
N ARG A 497 12.06 -21.18 -1.01
CA ARG A 497 12.19 -22.55 -1.55
C ARG A 497 12.10 -22.57 -3.07
N GLN A 498 11.17 -21.83 -3.65
CA GLN A 498 11.05 -21.73 -5.11
C GLN A 498 12.29 -21.11 -5.77
N GLN A 499 12.86 -20.09 -5.14
CA GLN A 499 14.08 -19.46 -5.63
C GLN A 499 15.27 -20.41 -5.61
N ASN A 500 15.41 -21.24 -4.56
CA ASN A 500 16.49 -22.20 -4.40
C ASN A 500 16.37 -23.42 -5.34
N ARG A 501 15.16 -23.71 -5.86
CA ARG A 501 14.94 -24.79 -6.83
C ARG A 501 15.36 -24.44 -8.26
N GLY A 502 15.82 -23.20 -8.52
CA GLY A 502 16.16 -22.73 -9.86
C GLY A 502 14.93 -22.51 -10.76
N PRO A 503 15.10 -21.99 -11.97
CA PRO A 503 14.02 -21.99 -12.95
C PRO A 503 13.67 -23.46 -13.25
N ALA A 504 12.37 -23.81 -13.08
CA ALA A 504 11.86 -25.05 -13.63
C ALA A 504 12.26 -25.09 -15.11
N ALA A 505 12.90 -26.16 -15.54
CA ALA A 505 13.23 -26.36 -16.94
C ALA A 505 11.95 -26.13 -17.74
N GLY A 506 11.87 -24.99 -18.43
CA GLY A 506 10.79 -24.74 -19.37
C GLY A 506 10.78 -25.86 -20.40
N PRO A 507 9.64 -26.17 -21.05
CA PRO A 507 9.60 -27.12 -22.13
C PRO A 507 10.74 -26.77 -23.08
N SER A 508 11.60 -27.74 -23.34
CA SER A 508 12.77 -27.61 -24.23
C SER A 508 12.34 -26.88 -25.49
N SER A 509 12.99 -25.76 -25.77
CA SER A 509 12.75 -25.02 -27.03
C SER A 509 12.92 -26.00 -28.19
N PRO A 510 12.01 -26.05 -29.17
CA PRO A 510 12.16 -26.93 -30.35
C PRO A 510 13.51 -26.77 -31.07
N ALA A 511 14.19 -25.63 -30.85
CA ALA A 511 15.55 -25.35 -31.35
C ALA A 511 16.64 -26.17 -30.63
N ALA A 512 16.40 -26.67 -29.42
CA ALA A 512 17.37 -27.49 -28.69
C ALA A 512 17.28 -28.97 -29.11
N GLU A 513 16.11 -29.41 -29.58
CA GLU A 513 15.88 -30.77 -30.10
C GLU A 513 16.46 -30.94 -31.51
N ALA A 514 16.49 -29.85 -32.30
CA ALA A 514 17.10 -29.85 -33.63
C ALA A 514 18.64 -29.82 -33.62
N ALA A 515 19.26 -29.54 -32.47
CA ALA A 515 20.71 -29.46 -32.32
C ALA A 515 21.35 -30.76 -31.79
N ASN A 516 20.60 -31.83 -31.56
CA ASN A 516 21.13 -33.12 -31.12
C ASN A 516 21.07 -34.14 -32.28
N PRO A 517 22.13 -34.30 -33.09
CA PRO A 517 22.14 -35.23 -34.20
C PRO A 517 22.26 -36.71 -33.76
N ALA A 518 22.26 -37.01 -32.47
CA ALA A 518 22.40 -38.37 -31.93
C ALA A 518 21.07 -39.11 -31.67
N ALA A 519 19.91 -38.52 -32.01
CA ALA A 519 18.59 -39.13 -31.81
C ALA A 519 17.95 -39.67 -33.11
N ALA A 520 18.75 -39.79 -34.20
CA ALA A 520 18.29 -40.29 -35.52
C ALA A 520 19.19 -41.41 -36.03
N LEU A 521 19.49 -42.41 -35.18
CA LEU A 521 20.00 -43.71 -35.57
C LEU A 521 19.33 -44.79 -34.73
#